data_345da5413244c99b90d5d71b18022032
#
_entry.id   345da5413244c99b90d5d71b18022032
#
_cell.length_a   1.000
_cell.length_b   1.000
_cell.length_c   1.000
_cell.angle_alpha   90.00
_cell.angle_beta   90.00
_cell.angle_gamma   90.00
#
_symmetry.space_group_name_H-M   'P 1'
#
loop_
_entity.id
_entity.type
_entity.pdbx_description
1 polymer ?
#
loop_
_entity_poly.entity_id
_entity_poly.type
_entity_poly.pdbx_seq_one_letter_code
_entity_poly.pdbx_strand_id
1 'polypeptide(L)'
;MRIEPIDDPADPRVTDYRDITDAELRLRRGLFVAESRAVVRGLLTSARFRTRSILLTGAALDSLREALQAVDAPIYLTSHEVARAVVGFDFHRGCVALGERGVEPPLEALMDRPGPRLVLALEDVSNPDNVGGVFRNARAFGADAILLSGGCADPLYRKAIRTSMGASLVTPFARLPAWADALARLRKAGYTLVALTPDPFALDIAHLGAGRPVPSRVALLLGAEGPGLSTATRAAADLQLQIAMAPGVDSLNVATAAAIALHRLRSAAQPLGENGLEGVI
;
A
#
# COMPACT_ATOMS: atom_id res chain seq x y z
N MET A 1 0.63 -29.65 1.98
CA MET A 1 -0.12 -29.02 0.86
C MET A 1 -1.37 -29.86 0.57
N ARG A 2 -2.57 -29.31 0.75
CA ARG A 2 -3.86 -30.00 0.54
C ARG A 2 -4.53 -29.42 -0.73
N ILE A 3 -4.50 -30.18 -1.82
CA ILE A 3 -5.12 -29.80 -3.11
C ILE A 3 -6.45 -30.51 -3.24
N GLU A 4 -7.51 -29.74 -3.53
CA GLU A 4 -8.88 -30.21 -3.69
C GLU A 4 -9.41 -29.78 -5.05
N PRO A 5 -9.90 -30.71 -5.90
CA PRO A 5 -10.48 -30.36 -7.19
C PRO A 5 -11.84 -29.68 -6.99
N ILE A 6 -12.13 -28.69 -7.85
CA ILE A 6 -13.40 -28.00 -7.97
C ILE A 6 -13.82 -28.03 -9.44
N ASP A 7 -14.88 -28.76 -9.73
CA ASP A 7 -15.43 -28.94 -11.07
C ASP A 7 -16.80 -28.26 -11.22
N ASP A 8 -17.47 -27.94 -10.10
CA ASP A 8 -18.77 -27.26 -10.08
C ASP A 8 -18.61 -25.82 -9.57
N PRO A 9 -19.00 -24.79 -10.35
CA PRO A 9 -19.03 -23.41 -9.86
C PRO A 9 -19.95 -23.22 -8.65
N ALA A 10 -20.91 -24.09 -8.42
CA ALA A 10 -21.82 -24.04 -7.27
C ALA A 10 -21.27 -24.69 -6.01
N ASP A 11 -20.07 -25.27 -6.03
CA ASP A 11 -19.44 -25.89 -4.86
C ASP A 11 -19.41 -24.93 -3.65
N PRO A 12 -19.90 -25.35 -2.48
CA PRO A 12 -19.95 -24.49 -1.30
C PRO A 12 -18.57 -24.04 -0.78
N ARG A 13 -17.50 -24.77 -1.08
CA ARG A 13 -16.13 -24.42 -0.69
C ARG A 13 -15.60 -23.14 -1.34
N VAL A 14 -16.16 -22.77 -2.52
CA VAL A 14 -15.77 -21.55 -3.27
C VAL A 14 -16.76 -20.40 -3.13
N THR A 15 -17.72 -20.49 -2.21
CA THR A 15 -18.72 -19.43 -1.97
C THR A 15 -18.10 -18.08 -1.64
N ASP A 16 -16.97 -18.05 -0.94
CA ASP A 16 -16.27 -16.82 -0.59
C ASP A 16 -15.59 -16.09 -1.77
N TYR A 17 -15.58 -16.72 -2.95
CA TYR A 17 -15.05 -16.12 -4.19
C TYR A 17 -16.13 -15.57 -5.13
N ARG A 18 -17.44 -15.79 -4.82
CA ARG A 18 -18.54 -15.40 -5.70
C ARG A 18 -19.03 -14.00 -5.43
N ASP A 19 -19.15 -13.19 -6.49
CA ASP A 19 -19.86 -11.89 -6.56
C ASP A 19 -19.79 -10.99 -5.32
N ILE A 20 -18.71 -11.09 -4.54
CA ILE A 20 -18.58 -10.42 -3.28
C ILE A 20 -17.86 -9.08 -3.47
N THR A 21 -18.52 -8.00 -3.04
CA THR A 21 -17.91 -6.68 -3.01
C THR A 21 -16.81 -6.59 -1.95
N ASP A 22 -15.80 -5.76 -2.19
CA ASP A 22 -14.74 -5.48 -1.21
C ASP A 22 -15.31 -5.06 0.16
N ALA A 23 -16.41 -4.30 0.16
CA ALA A 23 -17.06 -3.85 1.39
C ALA A 23 -17.67 -5.03 2.18
N GLU A 24 -18.30 -5.99 1.51
CA GLU A 24 -18.88 -7.16 2.16
C GLU A 24 -17.82 -8.10 2.70
N LEU A 25 -16.79 -8.41 1.92
CA LEU A 25 -15.64 -9.19 2.36
C LEU A 25 -15.01 -8.58 3.61
N ARG A 26 -14.80 -7.26 3.59
CA ARG A 26 -14.19 -6.54 4.71
C ARG A 26 -15.05 -6.55 5.96
N LEU A 27 -16.31 -6.12 5.83
CA LEU A 27 -17.16 -5.82 6.98
C LEU A 27 -17.76 -7.08 7.62
N ARG A 28 -18.14 -8.08 6.80
CA ARG A 28 -18.83 -9.26 7.28
C ARG A 28 -17.94 -10.47 7.50
N ARG A 29 -16.84 -10.57 6.74
CA ARG A 29 -15.98 -11.77 6.75
C ARG A 29 -14.55 -11.49 7.18
N GLY A 30 -14.12 -10.23 7.29
CA GLY A 30 -12.74 -9.87 7.63
C GLY A 30 -11.72 -10.37 6.61
N LEU A 31 -12.13 -10.50 5.34
CA LEU A 31 -11.31 -11.03 4.25
C LEU A 31 -10.94 -9.94 3.23
N PHE A 32 -9.98 -10.26 2.39
CA PHE A 32 -9.63 -9.50 1.18
C PHE A 32 -9.18 -10.44 0.06
N VAL A 33 -9.19 -9.93 -1.17
CA VAL A 33 -8.84 -10.68 -2.39
C VAL A 33 -7.45 -10.31 -2.88
N ALA A 34 -6.59 -11.31 -3.05
CA ALA A 34 -5.29 -11.21 -3.71
C ALA A 34 -5.37 -11.90 -5.08
N GLU A 35 -5.17 -11.12 -6.17
CA GLU A 35 -5.27 -11.61 -7.55
C GLU A 35 -3.93 -11.47 -8.26
N SER A 36 -3.56 -12.42 -9.08
CA SER A 36 -2.32 -12.60 -9.83
C SER A 36 -1.22 -13.35 -9.09
N ARG A 37 -0.38 -14.05 -9.86
CA ARG A 37 0.69 -14.90 -9.30
C ARG A 37 1.65 -14.13 -8.40
N ALA A 38 2.03 -12.91 -8.78
CA ALA A 38 2.94 -12.08 -7.99
C ALA A 38 2.31 -11.63 -6.66
N VAL A 39 1.04 -11.19 -6.71
CA VAL A 39 0.29 -10.74 -5.52
C VAL A 39 -0.02 -11.92 -4.59
N VAL A 40 -0.47 -13.05 -5.16
CA VAL A 40 -0.70 -14.29 -4.38
C VAL A 40 0.59 -14.74 -3.71
N ARG A 41 1.72 -14.78 -4.43
CA ARG A 41 3.03 -15.10 -3.83
C ARG A 41 3.36 -14.16 -2.67
N GLY A 42 3.10 -12.85 -2.83
CA GLY A 42 3.29 -11.87 -1.76
C GLY A 42 2.41 -12.15 -0.52
N LEU A 43 1.17 -12.59 -0.73
CA LEU A 43 0.30 -13.01 0.38
C LEU A 43 0.84 -14.27 1.07
N LEU A 44 1.24 -15.30 0.30
CA LEU A 44 1.73 -16.57 0.83
C LEU A 44 3.01 -16.42 1.67
N THR A 45 3.82 -15.41 1.37
CA THR A 45 5.06 -15.09 2.10
C THR A 45 4.88 -13.99 3.15
N SER A 46 3.67 -13.45 3.32
CA SER A 46 3.38 -12.39 4.27
C SER A 46 3.45 -12.89 5.71
N ALA A 47 4.22 -12.22 6.54
CA ALA A 47 4.21 -12.46 7.99
C ALA A 47 3.00 -11.79 8.68
N ARG A 48 2.30 -10.88 7.98
CA ARG A 48 1.19 -10.09 8.54
C ARG A 48 -0.18 -10.73 8.31
N PHE A 49 -0.38 -11.33 7.14
CA PHE A 49 -1.67 -11.83 6.71
C PHE A 49 -1.66 -13.34 6.59
N ARG A 50 -2.72 -13.98 7.09
CA ARG A 50 -2.94 -15.40 6.92
C ARG A 50 -3.71 -15.66 5.63
N THR A 51 -3.29 -16.68 4.88
CA THR A 51 -4.04 -17.16 3.72
C THR A 51 -5.22 -18.02 4.19
N ARG A 52 -6.43 -17.65 3.79
CA ARG A 52 -7.66 -18.41 4.10
C ARG A 52 -7.86 -19.58 3.15
N SER A 53 -7.69 -19.34 1.85
CA SER A 53 -7.78 -20.34 0.78
C SER A 53 -7.23 -19.77 -0.53
N ILE A 54 -6.98 -20.68 -1.49
CA ILE A 54 -6.45 -20.30 -2.81
C ILE A 54 -7.26 -21.04 -3.86
N LEU A 55 -7.74 -20.32 -4.90
CA LEU A 55 -8.37 -20.87 -6.10
C LEU A 55 -7.44 -20.66 -7.28
N LEU A 56 -7.06 -21.73 -8.00
CA LEU A 56 -6.08 -21.63 -9.09
C LEU A 56 -6.23 -22.71 -10.15
N THR A 57 -5.65 -22.43 -11.31
CA THR A 57 -5.54 -23.38 -12.43
C THR A 57 -4.23 -24.18 -12.33
N GLY A 58 -4.13 -25.29 -13.11
CA GLY A 58 -2.92 -26.12 -13.16
C GLY A 58 -1.66 -25.32 -13.50
N ALA A 59 -1.72 -24.41 -14.47
CA ALA A 59 -0.60 -23.55 -14.85
C ALA A 59 -0.17 -22.57 -13.73
N ALA A 60 -1.11 -22.13 -12.91
CA ALA A 60 -0.77 -21.29 -11.74
C ALA A 60 -0.23 -22.15 -10.59
N LEU A 61 -0.73 -23.35 -10.40
CA LEU A 61 -0.20 -24.32 -9.42
C LEU A 61 1.29 -24.58 -9.67
N ASP A 62 1.68 -24.85 -10.91
CA ASP A 62 3.09 -25.11 -11.26
C ASP A 62 3.98 -23.89 -10.99
N SER A 63 3.49 -22.70 -11.34
CA SER A 63 4.21 -21.44 -11.15
C SER A 63 4.36 -21.03 -9.68
N LEU A 64 3.47 -21.47 -8.80
CA LEU A 64 3.44 -21.14 -7.36
C LEU A 64 3.87 -22.29 -6.47
N ARG A 65 4.25 -23.44 -7.03
CA ARG A 65 4.50 -24.71 -6.34
C ARG A 65 5.38 -24.56 -5.09
N GLU A 66 6.48 -23.83 -5.20
CA GLU A 66 7.41 -23.61 -4.09
C GLU A 66 6.76 -22.79 -2.96
N ALA A 67 6.10 -21.67 -3.30
CA ALA A 67 5.44 -20.84 -2.31
C ALA A 67 4.26 -21.54 -1.61
N LEU A 68 3.61 -22.49 -2.30
CA LEU A 68 2.48 -23.25 -1.77
C LEU A 68 2.90 -24.35 -0.79
N GLN A 69 4.17 -24.78 -0.76
CA GLN A 69 4.63 -25.85 0.13
C GLN A 69 4.52 -25.49 1.61
N ALA A 70 4.71 -24.23 1.95
CA ALA A 70 4.67 -23.72 3.33
C ALA A 70 3.27 -23.28 3.78
N VAL A 71 2.25 -23.41 2.93
CA VAL A 71 0.92 -22.87 3.20
C VAL A 71 0.02 -23.90 3.85
N ASP A 72 -0.51 -23.56 5.02
CA ASP A 72 -1.54 -24.33 5.73
C ASP A 72 -2.94 -23.75 5.43
N ALA A 73 -3.34 -23.86 4.17
CA ALA A 73 -4.65 -23.44 3.70
C ALA A 73 -5.11 -24.36 2.55
N PRO A 74 -6.43 -24.56 2.34
CA PRO A 74 -6.94 -25.35 1.23
C PRO A 74 -6.61 -24.68 -0.10
N ILE A 75 -6.19 -25.49 -1.06
CA ILE A 75 -5.86 -25.10 -2.43
C ILE A 75 -6.90 -25.74 -3.35
N TYR A 76 -7.76 -24.93 -3.93
CA TYR A 76 -8.80 -25.36 -4.85
C TYR A 76 -8.25 -25.32 -6.27
N LEU A 77 -8.08 -26.51 -6.87
CA LEU A 77 -7.63 -26.66 -8.25
C LEU A 77 -8.83 -26.75 -9.18
N THR A 78 -8.89 -25.93 -10.20
CA THR A 78 -10.04 -25.87 -11.10
C THR A 78 -9.64 -25.55 -12.54
N SER A 79 -10.59 -25.72 -13.46
CA SER A 79 -10.43 -25.25 -14.84
C SER A 79 -10.57 -23.73 -14.93
N HIS A 80 -10.10 -23.16 -16.04
CA HIS A 80 -10.24 -21.71 -16.28
C HIS A 80 -11.71 -21.30 -16.42
N GLU A 81 -12.53 -22.15 -17.00
CA GLU A 81 -13.97 -21.94 -17.20
C GLU A 81 -14.71 -21.89 -15.87
N VAL A 82 -14.52 -22.89 -15.01
CA VAL A 82 -15.13 -22.96 -13.68
C VAL A 82 -14.67 -21.79 -12.81
N ALA A 83 -13.37 -21.49 -12.80
CA ALA A 83 -12.84 -20.34 -12.05
C ALA A 83 -13.52 -19.03 -12.46
N ARG A 84 -13.67 -18.79 -13.78
CA ARG A 84 -14.35 -17.59 -14.30
C ARG A 84 -15.81 -17.52 -13.87
N ALA A 85 -16.51 -18.64 -13.90
CA ALA A 85 -17.90 -18.71 -13.43
C ALA A 85 -18.03 -18.45 -11.91
N VAL A 86 -17.04 -18.88 -11.13
CA VAL A 86 -17.01 -18.65 -9.68
C VAL A 86 -16.76 -17.18 -9.36
N VAL A 87 -15.71 -16.55 -9.92
CA VAL A 87 -15.28 -15.21 -9.49
C VAL A 87 -16.07 -14.08 -10.14
N GLY A 88 -16.86 -14.32 -11.20
CA GLY A 88 -17.68 -13.32 -11.88
C GLY A 88 -16.90 -12.24 -12.65
N PHE A 89 -15.57 -12.39 -12.79
CA PHE A 89 -14.72 -11.47 -13.53
C PHE A 89 -13.69 -12.22 -14.37
N ASP A 90 -12.94 -11.48 -15.17
CA ASP A 90 -11.95 -12.05 -16.06
C ASP A 90 -10.75 -12.66 -15.32
N PHE A 91 -10.64 -13.98 -15.32
CA PHE A 91 -9.66 -14.77 -14.57
C PHE A 91 -8.35 -14.99 -15.34
N HIS A 92 -7.89 -14.02 -16.11
CA HIS A 92 -6.72 -14.16 -17.00
C HIS A 92 -5.44 -14.65 -16.34
N ARG A 93 -5.25 -14.39 -15.05
CA ARG A 93 -3.99 -14.68 -14.35
C ARG A 93 -3.94 -16.04 -13.69
N GLY A 94 -5.03 -16.81 -13.78
CA GLY A 94 -5.14 -18.19 -13.35
C GLY A 94 -5.04 -18.45 -11.85
N CYS A 95 -5.04 -17.43 -11.00
CA CYS A 95 -5.08 -17.60 -9.53
C CYS A 95 -5.67 -16.40 -8.81
N VAL A 96 -6.38 -16.70 -7.73
CA VAL A 96 -6.87 -15.75 -6.72
C VAL A 96 -6.78 -16.42 -5.35
N ALA A 97 -6.47 -15.64 -4.32
CA ALA A 97 -6.44 -16.09 -2.94
C ALA A 97 -7.26 -15.17 -2.04
N LEU A 98 -7.82 -15.72 -0.99
CA LEU A 98 -8.44 -14.98 0.09
C LEU A 98 -7.44 -14.86 1.24
N GLY A 99 -7.20 -13.62 1.70
CA GLY A 99 -6.42 -13.31 2.87
C GLY A 99 -7.29 -12.87 4.03
N GLU A 100 -6.90 -13.22 5.25
CA GLU A 100 -7.51 -12.74 6.48
C GLU A 100 -6.87 -11.40 6.88
N ARG A 101 -7.69 -10.39 7.20
CA ARG A 101 -7.23 -9.03 7.48
C ARG A 101 -6.40 -8.92 8.76
N GLY A 102 -6.70 -9.75 9.74
CA GLY A 102 -6.08 -9.66 11.05
C GLY A 102 -6.37 -8.32 11.77
N VAL A 103 -5.59 -8.05 12.81
CA VAL A 103 -5.65 -6.80 13.58
C VAL A 103 -4.64 -5.81 13.01
N GLU A 104 -5.06 -4.56 12.83
CA GLU A 104 -4.14 -3.49 12.44
C GLU A 104 -3.17 -3.16 13.59
N PRO A 105 -1.88 -2.96 13.32
CA PRO A 105 -0.92 -2.61 14.36
C PRO A 105 -1.24 -1.22 14.92
N PRO A 106 -1.05 -1.00 16.24
CA PRO A 106 -1.16 0.33 16.81
C PRO A 106 -0.05 1.24 16.25
N LEU A 107 -0.30 2.55 16.27
CA LEU A 107 0.64 3.55 15.74
C LEU A 107 2.04 3.41 16.35
N GLU A 108 2.13 3.14 17.64
CA GLU A 108 3.40 2.97 18.37
C GLU A 108 4.25 1.86 17.77
N ALA A 109 3.66 0.72 17.44
CA ALA A 109 4.39 -0.41 16.84
C ALA A 109 5.00 -0.07 15.48
N LEU A 110 4.43 0.93 14.77
CA LEU A 110 4.96 1.42 13.50
C LEU A 110 6.06 2.48 13.69
N MET A 111 6.05 3.20 14.81
CA MET A 111 6.97 4.30 15.10
C MET A 111 8.17 3.89 15.96
N ASP A 112 8.01 2.86 16.82
CA ASP A 112 8.95 2.51 17.88
C ASP A 112 10.14 1.67 17.36
N ARG A 113 10.89 2.26 16.41
CA ARG A 113 12.15 1.71 15.92
C ARG A 113 13.22 2.79 15.92
N PRO A 114 14.45 2.47 16.34
CA PRO A 114 15.56 3.42 16.33
C PRO A 114 16.01 3.77 14.91
N GLY A 115 16.72 4.89 14.76
CA GLY A 115 17.37 5.32 13.54
C GLY A 115 16.52 6.20 12.62
N PRO A 116 17.04 6.50 11.42
CA PRO A 116 16.33 7.26 10.40
C PRO A 116 15.05 6.57 9.94
N ARG A 117 13.97 7.33 9.78
CA ARG A 117 12.64 6.80 9.47
C ARG A 117 11.92 7.69 8.48
N LEU A 118 11.21 7.05 7.54
CA LEU A 118 10.35 7.71 6.57
C LEU A 118 8.97 7.04 6.58
N VAL A 119 7.96 7.76 7.04
CA VAL A 119 6.57 7.31 6.98
C VAL A 119 5.75 8.26 6.10
N LEU A 120 4.73 7.72 5.45
CA LEU A 120 3.74 8.52 4.73
C LEU A 120 2.47 8.63 5.58
N ALA A 121 1.83 9.78 5.54
CA ALA A 121 0.57 10.04 6.23
C ALA A 121 -0.44 10.58 5.22
N LEU A 122 -1.45 9.78 4.87
CA LEU A 122 -2.46 10.09 3.87
C LEU A 122 -3.71 10.64 4.55
N GLU A 123 -4.11 11.85 4.17
CA GLU A 123 -5.34 12.48 4.61
C GLU A 123 -6.41 12.39 3.52
N ASP A 124 -7.46 11.60 3.77
CA ASP A 124 -8.68 11.48 2.97
C ASP A 124 -8.48 11.10 1.48
N VAL A 125 -7.40 10.38 1.18
CA VAL A 125 -7.15 9.83 -0.15
C VAL A 125 -8.14 8.69 -0.41
N SER A 126 -9.32 9.01 -0.95
CA SER A 126 -10.46 8.11 -1.08
C SER A 126 -10.43 7.21 -2.31
N ASN A 127 -9.57 7.50 -3.30
CA ASN A 127 -9.45 6.67 -4.50
C ASN A 127 -8.51 5.49 -4.24
N PRO A 128 -8.97 4.22 -4.38
CA PRO A 128 -8.14 3.04 -4.16
C PRO A 128 -6.96 2.90 -5.13
N ASP A 129 -7.04 3.44 -6.37
CA ASP A 129 -5.88 3.45 -7.27
C ASP A 129 -4.77 4.35 -6.75
N ASN A 130 -5.13 5.50 -6.18
CA ASN A 130 -4.16 6.43 -5.60
C ASN A 130 -3.52 5.85 -4.34
N VAL A 131 -4.31 5.27 -3.45
CA VAL A 131 -3.78 4.55 -2.29
C VAL A 131 -2.82 3.44 -2.75
N GLY A 132 -3.24 2.61 -3.72
CA GLY A 132 -2.39 1.56 -4.29
C GLY A 132 -1.10 2.10 -4.90
N GLY A 133 -1.18 3.19 -5.66
CA GLY A 133 -0.02 3.86 -6.26
C GLY A 133 0.96 4.39 -5.21
N VAL A 134 0.44 5.00 -4.14
CA VAL A 134 1.28 5.46 -3.02
C VAL A 134 1.96 4.29 -2.31
N PHE A 135 1.25 3.18 -2.06
CA PHE A 135 1.85 1.97 -1.47
C PHE A 135 2.98 1.40 -2.34
N ARG A 136 2.79 1.37 -3.67
CA ARG A 136 3.81 0.93 -4.61
C ARG A 136 5.07 1.80 -4.54
N ASN A 137 4.90 3.12 -4.53
CA ASN A 137 5.99 4.09 -4.43
C ASN A 137 6.68 4.01 -3.06
N ALA A 138 5.91 3.94 -1.97
CA ALA A 138 6.44 3.78 -0.62
C ALA A 138 7.37 2.57 -0.51
N ARG A 139 6.95 1.42 -1.05
CA ARG A 139 7.79 0.22 -1.08
C ARG A 139 9.04 0.40 -1.95
N ALA A 140 8.90 0.99 -3.13
CA ALA A 140 10.02 1.20 -4.06
C ALA A 140 11.10 2.10 -3.46
N PHE A 141 10.71 3.11 -2.70
CA PHE A 141 11.62 4.05 -2.06
C PHE A 141 11.90 3.73 -0.58
N GLY A 142 11.50 2.56 -0.09
CA GLY A 142 11.85 2.08 1.24
C GLY A 142 11.24 2.89 2.39
N ALA A 143 10.01 3.38 2.22
CA ALA A 143 9.26 3.93 3.34
C ALA A 143 8.90 2.84 4.36
N ASP A 144 8.94 3.18 5.64
CA ASP A 144 8.80 2.23 6.73
C ASP A 144 7.34 1.83 7.01
N ALA A 145 6.41 2.78 6.84
CA ALA A 145 4.99 2.56 7.07
C ALA A 145 4.14 3.62 6.35
N ILE A 146 2.84 3.33 6.23
CA ILE A 146 1.83 4.26 5.75
C ILE A 146 0.73 4.41 6.79
N LEU A 147 0.41 5.64 7.13
CA LEU A 147 -0.65 6.02 8.05
C LEU A 147 -1.82 6.58 7.25
N LEU A 148 -3.03 6.20 7.58
CA LEU A 148 -4.23 6.52 6.82
C LEU A 148 -5.25 7.19 7.72
N SER A 149 -5.77 8.37 7.35
CA SER A 149 -6.92 8.96 8.03
C SER A 149 -8.18 8.12 7.81
N GLY A 150 -9.25 8.44 8.54
CA GLY A 150 -10.53 7.73 8.45
C GLY A 150 -11.16 7.73 7.06
N GLY A 151 -10.96 8.80 6.27
CA GLY A 151 -11.52 8.98 4.92
C GLY A 151 -10.74 8.31 3.80
N CYS A 152 -9.58 7.72 4.07
CA CYS A 152 -8.79 7.02 3.04
C CYS A 152 -9.47 5.73 2.57
N ALA A 153 -9.30 5.41 1.29
CA ALA A 153 -9.65 4.08 0.78
C ALA A 153 -8.85 3.00 1.50
N ASP A 154 -9.43 1.81 1.55
CA ASP A 154 -8.78 0.66 2.19
C ASP A 154 -7.66 0.11 1.28
N PRO A 155 -6.40 0.00 1.79
CA PRO A 155 -5.30 -0.56 1.01
C PRO A 155 -5.47 -2.05 0.68
N LEU A 156 -6.40 -2.74 1.34
CA LEU A 156 -6.76 -4.13 1.07
C LEU A 156 -7.98 -4.27 0.15
N TYR A 157 -8.51 -3.20 -0.42
CA TYR A 157 -9.43 -3.32 -1.55
C TYR A 157 -8.70 -3.93 -2.75
N ARG A 158 -9.37 -4.83 -3.45
CA ARG A 158 -8.84 -5.54 -4.62
C ARG A 158 -8.16 -4.59 -5.61
N LYS A 159 -8.77 -3.43 -5.85
CA LYS A 159 -8.23 -2.39 -6.74
C LYS A 159 -6.91 -1.81 -6.24
N ALA A 160 -6.81 -1.50 -4.95
CA ALA A 160 -5.59 -0.98 -4.32
C ALA A 160 -4.47 -2.03 -4.29
N ILE A 161 -4.78 -3.28 -3.93
CA ILE A 161 -3.82 -4.40 -3.98
C ILE A 161 -3.27 -4.57 -5.40
N ARG A 162 -4.14 -4.54 -6.42
CA ARG A 162 -3.74 -4.67 -7.82
C ARG A 162 -2.85 -3.52 -8.28
N THR A 163 -3.24 -2.27 -8.03
CA THR A 163 -2.48 -1.09 -8.43
C THR A 163 -1.14 -1.01 -7.71
N SER A 164 -1.09 -1.43 -6.44
CA SER A 164 0.16 -1.51 -5.68
C SER A 164 1.05 -2.67 -6.08
N MET A 165 0.62 -3.58 -6.98
CA MET A 165 1.31 -4.84 -7.28
C MET A 165 1.60 -5.67 -6.01
N GLY A 166 0.68 -5.62 -5.02
CA GLY A 166 0.81 -6.30 -3.74
C GLY A 166 1.68 -5.58 -2.71
N ALA A 167 2.17 -4.38 -2.97
CA ALA A 167 2.93 -3.61 -1.98
C ALA A 167 2.13 -3.36 -0.70
N SER A 168 0.81 -3.23 -0.79
CA SER A 168 -0.08 -3.09 0.38
C SER A 168 -0.14 -4.34 1.27
N LEU A 169 0.31 -5.49 0.80
CA LEU A 169 0.39 -6.73 1.60
C LEU A 169 1.68 -6.84 2.41
N VAL A 170 2.68 -6.03 2.11
CA VAL A 170 4.01 -6.11 2.73
C VAL A 170 4.45 -4.81 3.40
N THR A 171 3.98 -3.65 2.94
CA THR A 171 4.25 -2.37 3.60
C THR A 171 3.36 -2.23 4.84
N PRO A 172 3.92 -2.03 6.04
CA PRO A 172 3.15 -1.82 7.25
C PRO A 172 2.23 -0.60 7.12
N PHE A 173 1.00 -0.70 7.62
CA PHE A 173 0.09 0.43 7.67
C PHE A 173 -0.86 0.36 8.86
N ALA A 174 -1.39 1.51 9.27
CA ALA A 174 -2.46 1.63 10.25
C ALA A 174 -3.45 2.72 9.84
N ARG A 175 -4.72 2.50 10.16
CA ARG A 175 -5.79 3.49 10.02
C ARG A 175 -5.95 4.24 11.34
N LEU A 176 -5.96 5.56 11.27
CA LEU A 176 -5.94 6.47 12.43
C LEU A 176 -7.16 7.41 12.35
N PRO A 177 -8.29 7.05 12.94
CA PRO A 177 -9.50 7.88 12.88
C PRO A 177 -9.34 9.21 13.63
N ALA A 178 -8.55 9.24 14.71
CA ALA A 178 -8.21 10.47 15.44
C ALA A 178 -6.97 11.13 14.80
N TRP A 179 -7.15 11.78 13.64
CA TRP A 179 -6.06 12.24 12.79
C TRP A 179 -5.15 13.28 13.45
N ALA A 180 -5.73 14.32 14.08
CA ALA A 180 -4.96 15.36 14.75
C ALA A 180 -4.10 14.80 15.91
N ASP A 181 -4.65 13.86 16.68
CA ASP A 181 -3.92 13.15 17.73
C ASP A 181 -2.77 12.34 17.16
N ALA A 182 -2.99 11.64 16.05
CA ALA A 182 -1.95 10.86 15.38
C ALA A 182 -0.76 11.74 14.95
N LEU A 183 -1.02 12.94 14.39
CA LEU A 183 0.03 13.89 14.02
C LEU A 183 0.79 14.40 15.24
N ALA A 184 0.09 14.70 16.33
CA ALA A 184 0.73 15.11 17.59
C ALA A 184 1.63 14.00 18.17
N ARG A 185 1.20 12.74 18.10
CA ARG A 185 1.98 11.57 18.55
C ARG A 185 3.22 11.35 17.68
N LEU A 186 3.12 11.52 16.35
CA LEU A 186 4.27 11.48 15.44
C LEU A 186 5.31 12.54 15.84
N ARG A 187 4.89 13.78 16.06
CA ARG A 187 5.78 14.87 16.48
C ARG A 187 6.44 14.53 17.81
N LYS A 188 5.68 14.05 18.81
CA LYS A 188 6.21 13.61 20.09
C LYS A 188 7.24 12.48 19.96
N ALA A 189 7.08 11.61 18.96
CA ALA A 189 8.03 10.54 18.62
C ALA A 189 9.24 11.03 17.79
N GLY A 190 9.41 12.35 17.64
CA GLY A 190 10.55 12.97 16.97
C GLY A 190 10.47 13.01 15.45
N TYR A 191 9.29 12.78 14.86
CA TYR A 191 9.11 12.98 13.44
C TYR A 191 8.92 14.46 13.09
N THR A 192 9.60 14.91 12.04
CA THR A 192 9.30 16.17 11.37
C THR A 192 8.12 15.94 10.44
N LEU A 193 7.04 16.69 10.63
CA LEU A 193 5.85 16.64 9.79
C LEU A 193 6.09 17.49 8.53
N VAL A 194 6.13 16.86 7.37
CA VAL A 194 6.43 17.51 6.09
C VAL A 194 5.19 17.46 5.22
N ALA A 195 4.51 18.59 5.03
CA ALA A 195 3.35 18.69 4.15
C ALA A 195 3.79 18.88 2.70
N LEU A 196 3.29 18.04 1.80
CA LEU A 196 3.41 18.27 0.35
C LEU A 196 2.17 19.04 -0.13
N THR A 197 2.38 20.24 -0.66
CA THR A 197 1.32 21.18 -1.06
C THR A 197 1.70 21.90 -2.36
N PRO A 198 0.74 22.27 -3.20
CA PRO A 198 0.98 23.13 -4.37
C PRO A 198 1.13 24.62 -4.00
N ASP A 199 1.15 24.99 -2.72
CA ASP A 199 1.27 26.36 -2.27
C ASP A 199 2.57 27.01 -2.82
N PRO A 200 2.50 28.11 -3.56
CA PRO A 200 3.67 28.75 -4.17
C PRO A 200 4.64 29.34 -3.13
N PHE A 201 4.23 29.52 -1.89
CA PHE A 201 5.08 29.97 -0.79
C PHE A 201 5.79 28.84 -0.06
N ALA A 202 5.45 27.57 -0.37
CA ALA A 202 6.16 26.41 0.17
C ALA A 202 7.57 26.30 -0.43
N LEU A 203 8.48 25.68 0.29
CA LEU A 203 9.84 25.43 -0.19
C LEU A 203 9.82 24.43 -1.37
N ASP A 204 10.50 24.78 -2.46
CA ASP A 204 10.68 23.82 -3.54
C ASP A 204 11.48 22.61 -3.05
N ILE A 205 10.95 21.41 -3.26
CA ILE A 205 11.56 20.15 -2.86
C ILE A 205 12.94 19.94 -3.51
N ALA A 206 13.23 20.60 -4.63
CA ALA A 206 14.54 20.58 -5.28
C ALA A 206 15.66 21.15 -4.38
N HIS A 207 15.32 22.05 -3.48
CA HIS A 207 16.28 22.65 -2.53
C HIS A 207 16.53 21.78 -1.28
N LEU A 208 15.78 20.72 -1.09
CA LEU A 208 15.99 19.81 0.03
C LEU A 208 17.32 19.05 -0.14
N GLY A 209 18.17 19.09 0.91
CA GLY A 209 19.53 18.54 0.87
C GLY A 209 20.59 19.51 0.32
N ALA A 210 20.21 20.58 -0.38
CA ALA A 210 21.11 21.63 -0.83
C ALA A 210 21.13 22.77 0.20
N GLY A 211 22.00 22.68 1.20
CA GLY A 211 22.11 23.67 2.28
C GLY A 211 21.12 23.53 3.43
N ARG A 212 20.11 22.67 3.30
CA ARG A 212 19.17 22.31 4.37
C ARG A 212 19.14 20.80 4.56
N PRO A 213 19.61 20.29 5.72
CA PRO A 213 19.64 18.85 5.97
C PRO A 213 18.22 18.25 5.97
N VAL A 214 18.10 17.03 5.43
CA VAL A 214 16.86 16.26 5.57
C VAL A 214 16.76 15.78 7.01
N PRO A 215 15.59 15.95 7.66
CA PRO A 215 15.38 15.40 8.98
C PRO A 215 15.56 13.88 8.99
N SER A 216 16.13 13.34 10.05
CA SER A 216 16.36 11.89 10.17
C SER A 216 15.06 11.07 10.28
N ARG A 217 14.00 11.69 10.82
CA ARG A 217 12.67 11.09 10.95
C ARG A 217 11.64 11.99 10.29
N VAL A 218 11.07 11.52 9.19
CA VAL A 218 10.11 12.28 8.36
C VAL A 218 8.77 11.59 8.33
N ALA A 219 7.70 12.35 8.55
CA ALA A 219 6.33 11.99 8.21
C ALA A 219 5.88 12.87 7.03
N LEU A 220 5.84 12.29 5.83
CA LEU A 220 5.39 12.97 4.61
C LEU A 220 3.86 12.97 4.56
N LEU A 221 3.24 14.14 4.69
CA LEU A 221 1.79 14.34 4.68
C LEU A 221 1.32 14.58 3.25
N LEU A 222 0.35 13.78 2.81
CA LEU A 222 -0.24 13.81 1.46
C LEU A 222 -1.75 13.90 1.58
N GLY A 223 -2.36 14.86 0.91
CA GLY A 223 -3.80 15.10 0.95
C GLY A 223 -4.58 14.47 -0.20
N ALA A 224 -5.90 14.53 -0.09
CA ALA A 224 -6.84 14.11 -1.12
C ALA A 224 -6.67 14.89 -2.43
N GLU A 225 -7.10 14.28 -3.54
CA GLU A 225 -7.24 14.96 -4.82
C GLU A 225 -8.32 16.05 -4.72
N GLY A 226 -8.03 17.21 -5.31
CA GLY A 226 -8.88 18.40 -5.27
C GLY A 226 -8.64 19.23 -4.00
N PRO A 227 -9.20 18.88 -2.83
CA PRO A 227 -9.04 19.71 -1.62
C PRO A 227 -7.63 19.70 -1.02
N GLY A 228 -6.80 18.70 -1.33
CA GLY A 228 -5.46 18.58 -0.75
C GLY A 228 -5.47 18.24 0.74
N LEU A 229 -4.46 18.73 1.46
CA LEU A 229 -4.38 18.65 2.92
C LEU A 229 -5.30 19.69 3.56
N SER A 230 -5.98 19.32 4.63
CA SER A 230 -6.78 20.25 5.43
C SER A 230 -5.93 21.41 5.97
N THR A 231 -6.58 22.54 6.26
CA THR A 231 -5.92 23.68 6.88
C THR A 231 -5.29 23.30 8.22
N ALA A 232 -5.96 22.46 9.00
CA ALA A 232 -5.45 21.99 10.28
C ALA A 232 -4.18 21.13 10.12
N THR A 233 -4.16 20.23 9.15
CA THR A 233 -2.99 19.39 8.86
C THR A 233 -1.83 20.22 8.33
N ARG A 234 -2.08 21.19 7.43
CA ARG A 234 -1.03 22.13 6.97
C ARG A 234 -0.46 22.97 8.09
N ALA A 235 -1.30 23.49 8.98
CA ALA A 235 -0.87 24.26 10.14
C ALA A 235 -0.08 23.42 11.17
N ALA A 236 -0.36 22.11 11.24
CA ALA A 236 0.40 21.18 12.06
C ALA A 236 1.76 20.79 11.44
N ALA A 237 2.03 21.07 10.17
CA ALA A 237 3.29 20.70 9.53
C ALA A 237 4.45 21.60 10.01
N ASP A 238 5.62 20.99 10.25
CA ASP A 238 6.86 21.68 10.60
C ASP A 238 7.55 22.26 9.35
N LEU A 239 7.27 21.67 8.17
CA LEU A 239 7.81 22.09 6.90
C LEU A 239 6.74 21.87 5.80
N GLN A 240 6.61 22.84 4.90
CA GLN A 240 5.80 22.73 3.71
C GLN A 240 6.70 22.68 2.48
N LEU A 241 6.52 21.66 1.65
CA LEU A 241 7.25 21.46 0.40
C LEU A 241 6.30 21.53 -0.79
N GLN A 242 6.78 22.09 -1.89
CA GLN A 242 6.11 22.04 -3.18
C GLN A 242 6.98 21.34 -4.22
N ILE A 243 6.32 20.81 -5.25
CA ILE A 243 6.96 20.36 -6.48
C ILE A 243 6.70 21.46 -7.50
N ALA A 244 7.77 22.09 -8.02
CA ALA A 244 7.62 23.12 -9.04
C ALA A 244 6.94 22.54 -10.29
N MET A 245 5.91 23.25 -10.78
CA MET A 245 5.12 22.87 -11.94
C MET A 245 5.10 23.99 -12.97
N ALA A 246 4.75 23.67 -14.21
CA ALA A 246 4.56 24.67 -15.26
C ALA A 246 3.40 25.63 -14.88
N PRO A 247 3.46 26.90 -15.32
CA PRO A 247 2.36 27.84 -15.11
C PRO A 247 1.02 27.30 -15.63
N GLY A 248 -0.05 27.48 -14.85
CA GLY A 248 -1.40 27.02 -15.21
C GLY A 248 -1.69 25.56 -14.88
N VAL A 249 -0.77 24.84 -14.22
CA VAL A 249 -0.99 23.49 -13.67
C VAL A 249 -1.24 23.60 -12.18
N ASP A 250 -2.42 23.14 -11.72
CA ASP A 250 -2.85 23.32 -10.34
C ASP A 250 -2.29 22.24 -9.41
N SER A 251 -2.12 20.99 -9.89
CA SER A 251 -1.65 19.87 -9.05
C SER A 251 -1.16 18.69 -9.89
N LEU A 252 -0.49 17.75 -9.24
CA LEU A 252 -0.17 16.41 -9.73
C LEU A 252 -1.07 15.37 -9.05
N ASN A 253 -1.25 14.23 -9.72
CA ASN A 253 -1.82 13.06 -9.07
C ASN A 253 -1.02 12.73 -7.79
N VAL A 254 -1.72 12.39 -6.69
CA VAL A 254 -1.10 12.20 -5.37
C VAL A 254 -0.05 11.08 -5.34
N ALA A 255 -0.25 10.00 -6.10
CA ALA A 255 0.76 8.93 -6.18
C ALA A 255 2.01 9.39 -6.95
N THR A 256 1.84 10.21 -7.99
CA THR A 256 2.97 10.81 -8.72
C THR A 256 3.73 11.79 -7.83
N ALA A 257 3.02 12.69 -7.14
CA ALA A 257 3.61 13.62 -6.19
C ALA A 257 4.37 12.89 -5.07
N ALA A 258 3.79 11.81 -4.53
CA ALA A 258 4.44 10.94 -3.55
C ALA A 258 5.75 10.34 -4.08
N ALA A 259 5.77 9.84 -5.34
CA ALA A 259 6.97 9.25 -5.94
C ALA A 259 8.12 10.26 -6.04
N ILE A 260 7.83 11.47 -6.51
CA ILE A 260 8.82 12.56 -6.64
C ILE A 260 9.36 12.93 -5.26
N ALA A 261 8.47 13.12 -4.29
CA ALA A 261 8.86 13.50 -2.93
C ALA A 261 9.70 12.41 -2.24
N LEU A 262 9.30 11.15 -2.35
CA LEU A 262 10.03 10.02 -1.78
C LEU A 262 11.41 9.87 -2.40
N HIS A 263 11.51 9.96 -3.73
CA HIS A 263 12.80 9.92 -4.44
C HIS A 263 13.73 11.01 -3.92
N ARG A 264 13.24 12.25 -3.80
CA ARG A 264 14.07 13.38 -3.35
C ARG A 264 14.49 13.25 -1.88
N LEU A 265 13.55 12.91 -0.99
CA LEU A 265 13.84 12.69 0.43
C LEU A 265 14.90 11.61 0.63
N ARG A 266 14.83 10.51 -0.11
CA ARG A 266 15.80 9.42 -0.03
C ARG A 266 17.18 9.82 -0.57
N SER A 267 17.23 10.45 -1.74
CA SER A 267 18.49 10.89 -2.37
C SER A 267 19.20 11.96 -1.54
N ALA A 268 18.45 12.84 -0.91
CA ALA A 268 19.01 13.89 -0.07
C ALA A 268 19.45 13.39 1.32
N ALA A 269 18.87 12.28 1.81
CA ALA A 269 19.27 11.64 3.07
C ALA A 269 20.51 10.72 2.93
N GLN A 270 20.77 10.24 1.71
CA GLN A 270 21.93 9.44 1.37
C GLN A 270 22.68 10.16 0.24
N PRO A 271 23.65 11.04 0.52
CA PRO A 271 24.52 11.56 -0.53
C PRO A 271 25.13 10.35 -1.23
N LEU A 272 25.01 10.29 -2.56
CA LEU A 272 25.52 9.22 -3.40
C LEU A 272 27.00 8.98 -3.05
N GLY A 273 27.29 7.94 -2.28
CA GLY A 273 28.61 7.35 -2.24
C GLY A 273 28.92 6.80 -3.63
N GLU A 274 30.15 6.91 -4.07
CA GLU A 274 30.64 6.60 -5.42
C GLU A 274 30.45 5.14 -5.91
N ASN A 275 29.67 4.29 -5.20
CA ASN A 275 29.53 2.84 -5.47
C ASN A 275 28.09 2.40 -5.73
N GLY A 276 27.35 3.08 -6.60
CA GLY A 276 25.91 2.80 -6.81
C GLY A 276 25.47 2.49 -8.23
N LEU A 277 26.28 1.85 -9.07
CA LEU A 277 25.85 1.42 -10.42
C LEU A 277 26.05 -0.08 -10.71
N GLU A 278 26.01 -0.94 -9.70
CA GLU A 278 25.92 -2.38 -9.94
C GLU A 278 24.50 -2.87 -9.60
N GLY A 279 23.73 -3.14 -10.64
CA GLY A 279 22.56 -4.01 -10.58
C GLY A 279 21.18 -3.36 -10.71
N VAL A 280 20.89 -2.62 -11.77
CA VAL A 280 19.51 -2.44 -12.27
C VAL A 280 19.53 -2.37 -13.80
N ILE A 281 19.44 -3.48 -14.44
CA ILE A 281 18.77 -3.68 -15.74
C ILE A 281 17.99 -4.99 -15.64
#